data_3e776cf662c762b76cae4da6ded20534
#
_entry.id   3e776cf662c762b76cae4da6ded20534
#
_cell.length_a   1.000
_cell.length_b   1.000
_cell.length_c   1.000
_cell.angle_alpha   90.00
_cell.angle_beta   90.00
_cell.angle_gamma   90.00
#
_symmetry.space_group_name_H-M   'P 1'
#
loop_
_entity.id
_entity.type
_entity.pdbx_description
1 polymer ?
#
loop_
_entity_poly.entity_id
_entity_poly.type
_entity_poly.pdbx_seq_one_letter_code
_entity_poly.pdbx_strand_id
1 'polypeptide(L)'
;MCIRDRYIRNKLYGGLRFINDYTGNCYLFTSELYKKCLEMGVKFEFDTHIESIHINNNKVSSVKTNHGKLTADSYSVSLGSHSPKILSSVGIDIPVYPVKGYSITLPVLNDLDAPQSTIMDDKNKVGITRLGNTIRVAGIAHLTDHNSSLREKSLHSLKKGLNNLFPHAAKETNDINFWTGFRPSTPDSTPIIGATPYSNLYLNTGHGTLGWTMSLGSGKLLASIVSGNEPEISLEGIDMSRYKYSNKTNLNYG
;
A
#
# COMPACT_ATOMS: atom_id res chain seq x y z
N MET A 1 -25.85 10.26 4.85
CA MET A 1 -25.19 10.94 5.07
C MET A 1 -24.86 12.20 5.36
N CYS A 2 -24.51 12.91 6.02
CA CYS A 2 -24.05 13.59 5.87
C CYS A 2 -23.55 14.82 6.42
N ILE A 3 -22.92 15.55 5.75
CA ILE A 3 -22.45 16.92 5.87
C ILE A 3 -23.64 17.93 5.83
N ARG A 4 -24.84 17.47 5.45
CA ARG A 4 -25.97 18.34 5.11
C ARG A 4 -26.46 19.28 6.24
N ASP A 5 -26.32 18.86 7.49
CA ASP A 5 -26.87 19.59 8.65
C ASP A 5 -25.78 20.12 9.59
N ARG A 6 -24.54 20.28 9.09
CA ARG A 6 -23.37 20.59 9.92
C ARG A 6 -22.90 22.04 9.76
N TYR A 7 -22.13 22.48 10.73
CA TYR A 7 -21.53 23.82 10.87
C TYR A 7 -20.79 24.35 9.63
N ILE A 8 -20.46 23.45 8.68
CA ILE A 8 -19.71 23.81 7.48
C ILE A 8 -20.55 23.83 6.19
N ARG A 9 -21.87 23.60 6.28
CA ARG A 9 -22.77 23.55 5.11
C ARG A 9 -22.57 24.73 4.15
N ASN A 10 -22.45 25.93 4.70
CA ASN A 10 -22.26 27.15 3.92
C ASN A 10 -20.88 27.28 3.25
N LYS A 11 -19.94 26.39 3.58
CA LYS A 11 -18.58 26.35 3.02
C LYS A 11 -18.41 25.29 1.94
N LEU A 12 -19.44 24.46 1.70
CA LEU A 12 -19.40 23.37 0.73
C LEU A 12 -20.23 23.73 -0.50
N TYR A 13 -19.62 23.68 -1.66
CA TYR A 13 -20.28 23.87 -2.95
C TYR A 13 -21.01 22.61 -3.42
N GLY A 14 -20.52 21.43 -3.03
CA GLY A 14 -21.11 20.15 -3.41
C GLY A 14 -20.18 18.99 -3.07
N GLY A 15 -20.56 17.80 -3.52
CA GLY A 15 -19.76 16.57 -3.37
C GLY A 15 -20.27 15.49 -4.31
N LEU A 16 -19.37 14.61 -4.74
CA LEU A 16 -19.68 13.39 -5.46
C LEU A 16 -19.85 12.24 -4.47
N ARG A 17 -20.88 11.43 -4.65
CA ARG A 17 -21.11 10.22 -3.87
C ARG A 17 -21.00 9.00 -4.78
N PHE A 18 -20.09 8.11 -4.42
CA PHE A 18 -19.94 6.79 -5.06
C PHE A 18 -20.75 5.80 -4.24
N ILE A 19 -21.92 5.41 -4.76
CA ILE A 19 -22.89 4.59 -4.01
C ILE A 19 -22.50 3.13 -3.91
N ASN A 20 -21.60 2.68 -4.79
CA ASN A 20 -21.10 1.30 -4.84
C ASN A 20 -19.72 1.14 -4.19
N ASP A 21 -19.15 2.22 -3.65
CA ASP A 21 -17.89 2.15 -2.95
C ASP A 21 -18.08 1.78 -1.48
N TYR A 22 -17.20 0.93 -0.98
CA TYR A 22 -17.21 0.44 0.39
C TYR A 22 -15.93 0.82 1.13
N THR A 23 -16.06 0.94 2.42
CA THR A 23 -14.92 1.16 3.32
C THR A 23 -14.56 -0.14 4.01
N GLY A 24 -13.28 -0.47 4.01
CA GLY A 24 -12.77 -1.64 4.72
C GLY A 24 -11.66 -1.28 5.70
N ASN A 25 -11.57 -2.04 6.78
CA ASN A 25 -10.44 -1.96 7.71
C ASN A 25 -9.34 -2.91 7.24
N CYS A 26 -8.32 -2.34 6.59
CA CYS A 26 -7.19 -3.09 6.04
C CYS A 26 -6.44 -3.92 7.11
N TYR A 27 -6.25 -3.36 8.30
CA TYR A 27 -5.59 -4.06 9.40
C TYR A 27 -6.39 -5.30 9.86
N LEU A 28 -7.68 -5.11 10.10
CA LEU A 28 -8.55 -6.21 10.51
C LEU A 28 -8.62 -7.30 9.44
N PHE A 29 -8.82 -6.91 8.17
CA PHE A 29 -8.84 -7.85 7.05
C PHE A 29 -7.55 -8.67 7.00
N THR A 30 -6.39 -8.02 7.06
CA THR A 30 -5.09 -8.70 6.99
C THR A 30 -4.88 -9.65 8.16
N SER A 31 -5.33 -9.24 9.37
CA SER A 31 -5.26 -10.07 10.57
C SER A 31 -6.13 -11.31 10.48
N GLU A 32 -7.35 -11.19 9.95
CA GLU A 32 -8.23 -12.34 9.75
C GLU A 32 -7.74 -13.25 8.61
N LEU A 33 -7.21 -12.66 7.53
CA LEU A 33 -6.58 -13.43 6.44
C LEU A 33 -5.37 -14.23 6.95
N TYR A 34 -4.55 -13.64 7.81
CA TYR A 34 -3.43 -14.34 8.44
C TYR A 34 -3.90 -15.58 9.21
N LYS A 35 -4.95 -15.45 10.05
CA LYS A 35 -5.51 -16.59 10.78
C LYS A 35 -6.00 -17.67 9.82
N LYS A 36 -6.69 -17.25 8.76
CA LYS A 36 -7.20 -18.19 7.75
C LYS A 36 -6.08 -18.93 7.02
N CYS A 37 -5.01 -18.24 6.69
CA CYS A 37 -3.83 -18.86 6.09
C CYS A 37 -3.15 -19.87 7.03
N LEU A 38 -3.07 -19.58 8.34
CA LEU A 38 -2.56 -20.54 9.32
C LEU A 38 -3.42 -21.82 9.38
N GLU A 39 -4.75 -21.68 9.37
CA GLU A 39 -5.68 -22.83 9.33
C GLU A 39 -5.47 -23.69 8.07
N MET A 40 -5.06 -23.06 6.96
CA MET A 40 -4.74 -23.73 5.70
C MET A 40 -3.31 -24.31 5.63
N GLY A 41 -2.55 -24.20 6.71
CA GLY A 41 -1.18 -24.75 6.81
C GLY A 41 -0.09 -23.81 6.27
N VAL A 42 -0.39 -22.56 5.96
CA VAL A 42 0.66 -21.59 5.57
C VAL A 42 1.54 -21.27 6.77
N LYS A 43 2.84 -21.34 6.58
CA LYS A 43 3.82 -20.98 7.60
C LYS A 43 4.22 -19.52 7.46
N PHE A 44 4.39 -18.86 8.60
CA PHE A 44 4.82 -17.47 8.69
C PHE A 44 6.09 -17.39 9.54
N GLU A 45 7.11 -16.78 8.99
CA GLU A 45 8.38 -16.53 9.66
C GLU A 45 8.49 -15.01 9.94
N PHE A 46 8.06 -14.59 11.12
CA PHE A 46 8.18 -13.20 11.57
C PHE A 46 9.62 -12.92 12.04
N ASP A 47 9.95 -11.63 12.18
CA ASP A 47 11.29 -11.16 12.57
C ASP A 47 12.42 -11.73 11.69
N THR A 48 12.06 -12.10 10.46
CA THR A 48 12.96 -12.71 9.48
C THR A 48 13.40 -11.69 8.45
N HIS A 49 14.68 -11.34 8.50
CA HIS A 49 15.27 -10.39 7.55
C HIS A 49 15.88 -11.15 6.37
N ILE A 50 15.46 -10.80 5.16
CA ILE A 50 16.02 -11.34 3.92
C ILE A 50 17.32 -10.58 3.61
N GLU A 51 18.45 -11.29 3.60
CA GLU A 51 19.77 -10.72 3.33
C GLU A 51 20.12 -10.77 1.84
N SER A 52 19.86 -11.88 1.17
CA SER A 52 20.18 -12.07 -0.25
C SER A 52 19.38 -13.19 -0.90
N ILE A 53 19.28 -13.12 -2.22
CA ILE A 53 18.77 -14.20 -3.08
C ILE A 53 19.96 -14.82 -3.79
N HIS A 54 20.05 -16.15 -3.80
CA HIS A 54 21.10 -16.88 -4.50
C HIS A 54 20.56 -17.50 -5.79
N ILE A 55 21.24 -17.19 -6.89
CA ILE A 55 20.90 -17.71 -8.22
C ILE A 55 21.87 -18.82 -8.61
N ASN A 56 21.33 -19.90 -9.18
CA ASN A 56 22.09 -20.95 -9.84
C ASN A 56 21.33 -21.44 -11.08
N ASN A 57 21.98 -21.58 -12.22
CA ASN A 57 21.41 -22.07 -13.47
C ASN A 57 20.06 -21.38 -13.84
N ASN A 58 20.05 -20.03 -13.82
CA ASN A 58 18.87 -19.22 -14.12
C ASN A 58 17.64 -19.44 -13.21
N LYS A 59 17.86 -19.93 -11.98
CA LYS A 59 16.85 -20.16 -10.94
C LYS A 59 17.32 -19.64 -9.61
N VAL A 60 16.37 -19.20 -8.78
CA VAL A 60 16.63 -19.01 -7.35
C VAL A 60 16.89 -20.38 -6.73
N SER A 61 18.08 -20.57 -6.19
CA SER A 61 18.46 -21.79 -5.48
C SER A 61 18.14 -21.69 -3.98
N SER A 62 18.12 -20.50 -3.44
CA SER A 62 17.77 -20.22 -2.04
C SER A 62 17.69 -18.74 -1.73
N VAL A 63 17.09 -18.45 -0.59
CA VAL A 63 17.08 -17.13 0.05
C VAL A 63 17.84 -17.22 1.36
N LYS A 64 18.80 -16.33 1.58
CA LYS A 64 19.52 -16.21 2.85
C LYS A 64 18.78 -15.24 3.77
N THR A 65 18.58 -15.64 5.01
CA THR A 65 17.96 -14.84 6.06
C THR A 65 18.84 -14.79 7.31
N ASN A 66 18.51 -13.91 8.25
CA ASN A 66 19.16 -13.86 9.56
C ASN A 66 18.96 -15.16 10.39
N HIS A 67 18.01 -16.01 10.03
CA HIS A 67 17.76 -17.31 10.67
C HIS A 67 18.31 -18.51 9.87
N GLY A 68 18.98 -18.25 8.74
CA GLY A 68 19.58 -19.28 7.91
C GLY A 68 19.08 -19.26 6.47
N LYS A 69 19.28 -20.37 5.78
CA LYS A 69 18.99 -20.54 4.35
C LYS A 69 17.63 -21.19 4.17
N LEU A 70 16.78 -20.59 3.34
CA LEU A 70 15.48 -21.13 2.95
C LEU A 70 15.50 -21.56 1.48
N THR A 71 14.85 -22.68 1.18
CA THR A 71 14.69 -23.22 -0.17
C THR A 71 13.22 -23.48 -0.47
N ALA A 72 12.82 -23.28 -1.71
CA ALA A 72 11.47 -23.55 -2.22
C ALA A 72 11.53 -23.83 -3.72
N ASP A 73 10.44 -24.34 -4.28
CA ASP A 73 10.30 -24.56 -5.72
C ASP A 73 10.10 -23.25 -6.47
N SER A 74 9.35 -22.32 -5.88
CA SER A 74 9.05 -21.00 -6.43
C SER A 74 9.14 -19.92 -5.35
N TYR A 75 9.48 -18.71 -5.79
CA TYR A 75 9.66 -17.54 -4.93
C TYR A 75 8.86 -16.36 -5.46
N SER A 76 8.24 -15.60 -4.56
CA SER A 76 7.56 -14.35 -4.91
C SER A 76 8.08 -13.21 -4.05
N VAL A 77 8.46 -12.11 -4.69
CA VAL A 77 8.86 -10.86 -4.02
C VAL A 77 7.67 -9.91 -3.96
N SER A 78 7.14 -9.72 -2.74
CA SER A 78 6.00 -8.86 -2.43
C SER A 78 6.36 -7.83 -1.34
N LEU A 79 7.59 -7.28 -1.39
CA LEU A 79 8.18 -6.44 -0.35
C LEU A 79 7.84 -4.94 -0.51
N GLY A 80 6.88 -4.60 -1.36
CA GLY A 80 6.48 -3.22 -1.61
C GLY A 80 7.68 -2.35 -2.02
N SER A 81 7.87 -1.21 -1.36
CA SER A 81 8.96 -0.28 -1.66
C SER A 81 10.37 -0.83 -1.34
N HIS A 82 10.48 -1.95 -0.62
CA HIS A 82 11.75 -2.61 -0.36
C HIS A 82 12.13 -3.64 -1.46
N SER A 83 11.23 -3.95 -2.38
CA SER A 83 11.48 -4.90 -3.48
C SER A 83 12.70 -4.54 -4.33
N PRO A 84 12.94 -3.28 -4.74
CA PRO A 84 14.10 -2.91 -5.56
C PRO A 84 15.43 -3.30 -4.90
N LYS A 85 15.56 -3.05 -3.59
CA LYS A 85 16.80 -3.32 -2.86
C LYS A 85 17.20 -4.79 -2.91
N ILE A 86 16.25 -5.70 -2.77
CA ILE A 86 16.56 -7.13 -2.78
C ILE A 86 16.77 -7.65 -4.21
N LEU A 87 16.01 -7.13 -5.16
CA LEU A 87 16.05 -7.55 -6.57
C LEU A 87 17.31 -7.05 -7.29
N SER A 88 17.83 -5.87 -6.94
CA SER A 88 19.07 -5.35 -7.53
C SER A 88 20.27 -6.25 -7.25
N SER A 89 20.27 -6.98 -6.14
CA SER A 89 21.33 -7.95 -5.81
C SER A 89 21.42 -9.12 -6.80
N VAL A 90 20.37 -9.35 -7.57
CA VAL A 90 20.30 -10.39 -8.62
C VAL A 90 20.12 -9.80 -10.03
N GLY A 91 20.45 -8.52 -10.20
CA GLY A 91 20.44 -7.86 -11.52
C GLY A 91 19.04 -7.53 -12.05
N ILE A 92 18.04 -7.47 -11.19
CA ILE A 92 16.69 -7.02 -11.55
C ILE A 92 16.47 -5.62 -11.00
N ASP A 93 16.30 -4.65 -11.90
CA ASP A 93 15.98 -3.27 -11.57
C ASP A 93 14.53 -2.98 -11.91
N ILE A 94 13.78 -2.49 -10.92
CA ILE A 94 12.39 -2.06 -11.03
C ILE A 94 12.21 -0.68 -10.42
N PRO A 95 11.45 0.22 -11.08
CA PRO A 95 11.27 1.60 -10.61
C PRO A 95 10.13 1.68 -9.59
N VAL A 96 10.31 1.09 -8.43
CA VAL A 96 9.36 1.19 -7.32
C VAL A 96 9.93 2.09 -6.24
N TYR A 97 9.27 3.24 -6.01
CA TYR A 97 9.74 4.29 -5.11
C TYR A 97 8.88 4.38 -3.85
N PRO A 98 9.48 4.69 -2.69
CA PRO A 98 8.74 4.93 -1.46
C PRO A 98 8.08 6.30 -1.51
N VAL A 99 6.75 6.33 -1.55
CA VAL A 99 5.97 7.56 -1.35
C VAL A 99 5.37 7.54 0.04
N LYS A 100 5.94 8.33 0.94
CA LYS A 100 5.57 8.37 2.34
C LYS A 100 4.21 9.01 2.54
N GLY A 101 3.32 8.29 3.22
CA GLY A 101 2.03 8.77 3.68
C GLY A 101 1.95 8.84 5.20
N TYR A 102 1.00 9.61 5.71
CA TYR A 102 0.77 9.76 7.14
C TYR A 102 -0.70 9.51 7.46
N SER A 103 -0.97 9.03 8.66
CA SER A 103 -2.33 8.95 9.19
C SER A 103 -2.35 9.19 10.69
N ILE A 104 -3.48 9.71 11.16
CA ILE A 104 -3.82 9.77 12.57
C ILE A 104 -5.08 8.96 12.82
N THR A 105 -5.17 8.36 13.99
CA THR A 105 -6.38 7.67 14.45
C THR A 105 -6.78 8.27 15.80
N LEU A 106 -8.03 8.71 15.89
CA LEU A 106 -8.59 9.40 17.05
C LEU A 106 -9.88 8.70 17.48
N PRO A 107 -10.19 8.61 18.78
CA PRO A 107 -11.48 8.15 19.25
C PRO A 107 -12.62 9.07 18.78
N VAL A 108 -13.77 8.50 18.47
CA VAL A 108 -15.01 9.24 18.24
C VAL A 108 -15.43 9.91 19.56
N LEU A 109 -15.70 11.21 19.54
CA LEU A 109 -16.24 11.97 20.66
C LEU A 109 -17.75 11.94 20.65
N ASN A 110 -18.34 12.25 19.49
CA ASN A 110 -19.77 12.30 19.32
C ASN A 110 -20.15 11.60 18.01
N ASP A 111 -21.04 10.64 18.13
CA ASP A 111 -21.52 9.80 17.02
C ASP A 111 -22.23 10.62 15.93
N LEU A 112 -23.03 11.61 16.34
CA LEU A 112 -23.76 12.48 15.43
C LEU A 112 -22.85 13.42 14.64
N ASP A 113 -21.69 13.79 15.19
CA ASP A 113 -20.73 14.67 14.56
C ASP A 113 -19.64 13.91 13.77
N ALA A 114 -19.56 12.60 13.96
CA ALA A 114 -18.59 11.75 13.27
C ALA A 114 -19.00 11.47 11.80
N PRO A 115 -18.04 11.23 10.90
CA PRO A 115 -18.36 10.81 9.54
C PRO A 115 -19.09 9.46 9.55
N GLN A 116 -20.11 9.31 8.70
CA GLN A 116 -20.85 8.05 8.55
C GLN A 116 -20.36 7.21 7.35
N SER A 117 -19.44 7.77 6.55
CA SER A 117 -18.81 7.12 5.40
C SER A 117 -17.40 7.68 5.24
N THR A 118 -16.60 7.07 4.37
CA THR A 118 -15.31 7.67 3.97
C THR A 118 -15.57 8.93 3.15
N ILE A 119 -14.83 9.98 3.47
CA ILE A 119 -14.88 11.26 2.80
C ILE A 119 -13.47 11.62 2.32
N MET A 120 -13.35 11.96 1.05
CA MET A 120 -12.14 12.57 0.49
C MET A 120 -12.32 14.07 0.44
N ASP A 121 -11.49 14.78 1.18
CA ASP A 121 -11.35 16.23 1.06
C ASP A 121 -10.29 16.54 0.00
N ASP A 122 -10.75 16.86 -1.19
CA ASP A 122 -9.85 17.11 -2.31
C ASP A 122 -9.02 18.38 -2.13
N LYS A 123 -9.54 19.37 -1.42
CA LYS A 123 -8.84 20.62 -1.11
C LYS A 123 -7.63 20.38 -0.20
N ASN A 124 -7.79 19.58 0.85
CA ASN A 124 -6.76 19.31 1.83
C ASN A 124 -6.00 18.00 1.52
N LYS A 125 -6.42 17.23 0.49
CA LYS A 125 -5.84 15.95 0.08
C LYS A 125 -5.78 14.94 1.23
N VAL A 126 -6.88 14.84 1.98
CA VAL A 126 -7.02 13.90 3.11
C VAL A 126 -8.28 13.05 2.96
N GLY A 127 -8.15 11.78 3.28
CA GLY A 127 -9.26 10.86 3.46
C GLY A 127 -9.62 10.76 4.95
N ILE A 128 -10.91 10.93 5.26
CA ILE A 128 -11.44 10.82 6.62
C ILE A 128 -12.38 9.63 6.65
N THR A 129 -12.05 8.63 7.45
CA THR A 129 -12.76 7.36 7.49
C THR A 129 -13.13 7.00 8.91
N ARG A 130 -14.37 6.63 9.15
CA ARG A 130 -14.78 6.04 10.41
C ARG A 130 -14.52 4.53 10.39
N LEU A 131 -13.84 4.02 11.40
CA LEU A 131 -13.56 2.60 11.63
C LEU A 131 -14.05 2.22 13.04
N GLY A 132 -15.30 1.77 13.12
CA GLY A 132 -15.95 1.49 14.41
C GLY A 132 -16.04 2.74 15.29
N ASN A 133 -15.41 2.72 16.45
CA ASN A 133 -15.38 3.83 17.41
C ASN A 133 -14.17 4.77 17.25
N THR A 134 -13.53 4.73 16.08
CA THR A 134 -12.39 5.60 15.78
C THR A 134 -12.59 6.30 14.43
N ILE A 135 -11.92 7.45 14.28
CA ILE A 135 -11.80 8.18 13.03
C ILE A 135 -10.34 8.14 12.61
N ARG A 136 -10.11 7.61 11.42
CA ARG A 136 -8.80 7.64 10.78
C ARG A 136 -8.75 8.75 9.74
N VAL A 137 -7.77 9.61 9.86
CA VAL A 137 -7.47 10.65 8.85
C VAL A 137 -6.15 10.29 8.21
N ALA A 138 -6.14 10.10 6.92
CA ALA A 138 -4.95 9.71 6.16
C ALA A 138 -4.78 10.62 4.94
N GLY A 139 -3.54 10.90 4.60
CA GLY A 139 -3.24 11.74 3.44
C GLY A 139 -1.75 11.96 3.26
N ILE A 140 -1.45 13.03 2.55
CA ILE A 140 -0.11 13.49 2.26
C ILE A 140 0.67 12.47 1.41
N ALA A 141 1.34 12.97 0.40
CA ALA A 141 2.32 12.23 -0.39
C ALA A 141 3.65 12.99 -0.27
N HIS A 142 4.63 12.34 0.34
CA HIS A 142 5.94 12.92 0.57
C HIS A 142 6.99 12.04 -0.11
N LEU A 143 7.65 12.58 -1.11
CA LEU A 143 8.77 11.91 -1.77
C LEU A 143 9.98 11.97 -0.84
N THR A 144 10.45 10.83 -0.42
CA THR A 144 11.58 10.69 0.50
C THR A 144 12.17 9.27 0.36
N ASP A 145 13.29 9.04 1.01
CA ASP A 145 13.82 7.70 1.25
C ASP A 145 12.95 6.91 2.26
N HIS A 146 13.43 5.77 2.75
CA HIS A 146 12.76 4.96 3.76
C HIS A 146 12.85 5.52 5.19
N ASN A 147 13.01 6.84 5.34
CA ASN A 147 13.00 7.47 6.66
C ASN A 147 11.58 7.47 7.23
N SER A 148 11.37 6.73 8.32
CA SER A 148 10.08 6.58 9.01
C SER A 148 9.80 7.66 10.06
N SER A 149 10.63 8.70 10.19
CA SER A 149 10.41 9.78 11.16
C SER A 149 9.07 10.47 10.96
N LEU A 150 8.35 10.74 12.03
CA LEU A 150 7.08 11.45 12.01
C LEU A 150 7.34 12.96 11.94
N ARG A 151 6.56 13.67 11.12
CA ARG A 151 6.69 15.12 10.94
C ARG A 151 5.50 15.83 11.57
N GLU A 152 5.73 16.69 12.54
CA GLU A 152 4.68 17.47 13.22
C GLU A 152 3.83 18.30 12.25
N LYS A 153 4.44 18.87 11.21
CA LYS A 153 3.70 19.57 10.16
C LYS A 153 2.65 18.69 9.49
N SER A 154 2.95 17.40 9.31
CA SER A 154 2.01 16.41 8.75
C SER A 154 0.88 16.11 9.74
N LEU A 155 1.18 15.95 11.02
CA LEU A 155 0.20 15.81 12.08
C LEU A 155 -0.78 16.99 12.11
N HIS A 156 -0.23 18.21 12.10
CA HIS A 156 -1.05 19.42 12.09
C HIS A 156 -1.96 19.48 10.86
N SER A 157 -1.45 19.13 9.67
CA SER A 157 -2.25 19.13 8.44
C SER A 157 -3.40 18.13 8.48
N LEU A 158 -3.19 16.93 9.03
CA LEU A 158 -4.23 15.91 9.18
C LEU A 158 -5.30 16.34 10.18
N LYS A 159 -4.90 16.88 11.34
CA LYS A 159 -5.84 17.46 12.33
C LYS A 159 -6.67 18.59 11.72
N LYS A 160 -6.03 19.50 11.00
CA LYS A 160 -6.70 20.61 10.32
C LYS A 160 -7.71 20.10 9.30
N GLY A 161 -7.38 19.07 8.51
CA GLY A 161 -8.30 18.46 7.56
C GLY A 161 -9.55 17.90 8.25
N LEU A 162 -9.38 17.16 9.36
CA LEU A 162 -10.50 16.68 10.15
C LEU A 162 -11.37 17.82 10.70
N ASN A 163 -10.75 18.79 11.38
CA ASN A 163 -11.45 19.87 12.06
C ASN A 163 -12.19 20.81 11.08
N ASN A 164 -11.69 20.94 9.86
CA ASN A 164 -12.38 21.73 8.82
C ASN A 164 -13.74 21.13 8.44
N LEU A 165 -13.88 19.81 8.45
CA LEU A 165 -15.11 19.12 8.05
C LEU A 165 -15.92 18.60 9.24
N PHE A 166 -15.26 18.21 10.32
CA PHE A 166 -15.84 17.53 11.49
C PHE A 166 -15.24 18.08 12.80
N PRO A 167 -15.48 19.35 13.14
CA PRO A 167 -14.79 20.01 14.27
C PRO A 167 -15.07 19.38 15.64
N HIS A 168 -16.17 18.65 15.78
CA HIS A 168 -16.60 18.03 17.06
C HIS A 168 -16.64 16.51 17.02
N ALA A 169 -16.10 15.89 15.97
CA ALA A 169 -16.23 14.45 15.76
C ALA A 169 -15.27 13.62 16.61
N ALA A 170 -14.06 14.14 16.87
CA ALA A 170 -13.00 13.41 17.53
C ALA A 170 -12.64 14.02 18.88
N LYS A 171 -12.32 13.15 19.84
CA LYS A 171 -11.79 13.58 21.13
C LYS A 171 -10.37 14.11 20.95
N GLU A 172 -10.11 15.32 21.44
CA GLU A 172 -8.74 15.78 21.58
C GLU A 172 -8.04 14.95 22.64
N THR A 173 -6.90 14.40 22.30
CA THR A 173 -6.07 13.59 23.19
C THR A 173 -4.62 13.83 22.89
N ASN A 174 -3.77 13.71 23.91
CA ASN A 174 -2.32 13.73 23.74
C ASN A 174 -1.80 12.39 23.20
N ASP A 175 -2.58 11.32 23.37
CA ASP A 175 -2.27 9.97 22.88
C ASP A 175 -2.93 9.76 21.51
N ILE A 176 -2.36 10.40 20.50
CA ILE A 176 -2.77 10.26 19.12
C ILE A 176 -1.95 9.16 18.48
N ASN A 177 -2.62 8.14 17.94
CA ASN A 177 -1.93 7.17 17.10
C ASN A 177 -1.55 7.84 15.77
N PHE A 178 -0.34 8.39 15.72
CA PHE A 178 0.26 9.00 14.55
C PHE A 178 1.18 7.98 13.87
N TRP A 179 0.85 7.61 12.65
CA TRP A 179 1.52 6.56 11.90
C TRP A 179 1.98 7.05 10.52
N THR A 180 3.01 6.41 10.00
CA THR A 180 3.52 6.62 8.65
C THR A 180 3.80 5.30 7.95
N GLY A 181 3.71 5.29 6.62
CA GLY A 181 4.06 4.15 5.78
C GLY A 181 4.47 4.58 4.38
N PHE A 182 5.06 3.66 3.64
CA PHE A 182 5.61 3.92 2.31
C PHE A 182 4.78 3.21 1.25
N ARG A 183 4.12 3.99 0.40
CA ARG A 183 3.42 3.46 -0.78
C ARG A 183 4.46 3.04 -1.81
N PRO A 184 4.42 1.82 -2.32
CA PRO A 184 5.33 1.34 -3.35
C PRO A 184 4.87 1.87 -4.71
N SER A 185 5.30 3.06 -5.09
CA SER A 185 4.81 3.73 -6.29
C SER A 185 5.69 3.46 -7.49
N THR A 186 5.08 3.09 -8.60
CA THR A 186 5.69 3.01 -9.92
C THR A 186 5.48 4.34 -10.68
N PRO A 187 6.27 4.66 -11.70
CA PRO A 187 6.12 5.89 -12.48
C PRO A 187 4.76 6.01 -13.19
N ASP A 188 4.21 4.90 -13.64
CA ASP A 188 2.96 4.80 -14.38
C ASP A 188 1.75 4.42 -13.51
N SER A 189 1.96 4.27 -12.20
CA SER A 189 0.94 3.85 -11.22
C SER A 189 0.39 2.43 -11.44
N THR A 190 0.91 1.67 -12.39
CA THR A 190 0.54 0.27 -12.62
C THR A 190 1.41 -0.66 -11.76
N PRO A 191 0.86 -1.66 -11.07
CA PRO A 191 1.66 -2.61 -10.31
C PRO A 191 2.54 -3.48 -11.21
N ILE A 192 3.54 -4.11 -10.61
CA ILE A 192 4.41 -5.08 -11.28
C ILE A 192 4.02 -6.47 -10.76
N ILE A 193 3.34 -7.26 -11.61
CA ILE A 193 2.89 -8.61 -11.27
C ILE A 193 3.31 -9.55 -12.40
N GLY A 194 4.00 -10.63 -12.07
CA GLY A 194 4.35 -11.63 -13.07
C GLY A 194 5.73 -12.25 -12.88
N ALA A 195 6.19 -12.92 -13.93
CA ALA A 195 7.46 -13.59 -13.97
C ALA A 195 8.66 -12.62 -14.09
N THR A 196 9.81 -13.12 -13.71
CA THR A 196 11.11 -12.44 -13.92
C THR A 196 11.93 -13.21 -14.96
N PRO A 197 13.15 -12.75 -15.31
CA PRO A 197 14.07 -13.56 -16.09
C PRO A 197 14.46 -14.89 -15.45
N TYR A 198 14.33 -15.03 -14.14
CA TYR A 198 14.57 -16.28 -13.43
C TYR A 198 13.30 -17.13 -13.40
N SER A 199 13.40 -18.38 -13.82
CA SER A 199 12.25 -19.25 -14.14
C SER A 199 11.34 -19.59 -12.94
N ASN A 200 11.79 -19.33 -11.70
CA ASN A 200 11.03 -19.60 -10.48
C ASN A 200 10.91 -18.38 -9.56
N LEU A 201 11.19 -17.17 -10.07
CA LEU A 201 11.05 -15.93 -9.31
C LEU A 201 9.95 -15.06 -9.92
N TYR A 202 9.04 -14.62 -9.08
CA TYR A 202 7.88 -13.83 -9.45
C TYR A 202 7.81 -12.54 -8.64
N LEU A 203 7.11 -11.54 -9.16
CA LEU A 203 6.89 -10.24 -8.53
C LEU A 203 5.40 -9.99 -8.27
N ASN A 204 5.11 -9.35 -7.15
CA ASN A 204 3.82 -8.78 -6.83
C ASN A 204 4.02 -7.52 -5.99
N THR A 205 4.29 -6.39 -6.63
CA THR A 205 4.72 -5.15 -5.98
C THR A 205 4.30 -3.91 -6.77
N GLY A 206 4.60 -2.73 -6.27
CA GLY A 206 4.39 -1.49 -7.04
C GLY A 206 2.95 -0.98 -7.09
N HIS A 207 2.08 -1.36 -6.16
CA HIS A 207 0.64 -1.04 -6.17
C HIS A 207 0.29 0.40 -5.80
N GLY A 208 1.25 1.22 -5.45
CA GLY A 208 1.06 2.64 -5.15
C GLY A 208 -0.01 2.90 -4.08
N THR A 209 -0.96 3.76 -4.42
CA THR A 209 -2.07 4.14 -3.54
C THR A 209 -3.27 3.19 -3.61
N LEU A 210 -3.33 2.32 -4.61
CA LEU A 210 -4.48 1.44 -4.87
C LEU A 210 -4.27 -0.01 -4.42
N GLY A 211 -3.17 -0.28 -3.70
CA GLY A 211 -2.82 -1.64 -3.27
C GLY A 211 -3.90 -2.35 -2.46
N TRP A 212 -4.64 -1.63 -1.63
CA TRP A 212 -5.77 -2.17 -0.90
C TRP A 212 -6.88 -2.67 -1.84
N THR A 213 -7.31 -1.83 -2.76
CA THR A 213 -8.37 -2.16 -3.73
C THR A 213 -7.98 -3.33 -4.64
N MET A 214 -6.71 -3.37 -5.06
CA MET A 214 -6.22 -4.40 -5.98
C MET A 214 -5.74 -5.69 -5.31
N SER A 215 -5.66 -5.75 -3.99
CA SER A 215 -4.94 -6.81 -3.26
C SER A 215 -5.37 -8.22 -3.61
N LEU A 216 -6.69 -8.50 -3.59
CA LEU A 216 -7.21 -9.84 -3.88
C LEU A 216 -7.04 -10.22 -5.34
N GLY A 217 -7.31 -9.28 -6.26
CA GLY A 217 -7.10 -9.50 -7.69
C GLY A 217 -5.64 -9.78 -8.04
N SER A 218 -4.72 -9.01 -7.45
CA SER A 218 -3.27 -9.22 -7.61
C SER A 218 -2.81 -10.55 -7.06
N GLY A 219 -3.33 -10.94 -5.90
CA GLY A 219 -3.04 -12.26 -5.31
C GLY A 219 -3.53 -13.41 -6.17
N LYS A 220 -4.77 -13.34 -6.68
CA LYS A 220 -5.34 -14.34 -7.58
C LYS A 220 -4.54 -14.44 -8.89
N LEU A 221 -4.19 -13.28 -9.47
CA LEU A 221 -3.39 -13.22 -10.69
C LEU A 221 -2.03 -13.90 -10.50
N LEU A 222 -1.31 -13.54 -9.44
CA LEU A 222 -0.02 -14.16 -9.13
C LEU A 222 -0.16 -15.67 -8.91
N ALA A 223 -1.19 -16.11 -8.17
CA ALA A 223 -1.44 -17.52 -7.92
C ALA A 223 -1.64 -18.31 -9.24
N SER A 224 -2.39 -17.76 -10.18
CA SER A 224 -2.59 -18.37 -11.52
C SER A 224 -1.24 -18.51 -12.25
N ILE A 225 -0.44 -17.45 -12.28
CA ILE A 225 0.88 -17.44 -12.95
C ILE A 225 1.82 -18.50 -12.33
N VAL A 226 1.92 -18.53 -11.01
CA VAL A 226 2.82 -19.47 -10.30
C VAL A 226 2.38 -20.93 -10.47
N SER A 227 1.08 -21.15 -10.56
CA SER A 227 0.50 -22.50 -10.78
C SER A 227 0.49 -22.93 -12.26
N GLY A 228 0.94 -22.09 -13.18
CA GLY A 228 0.92 -22.37 -14.61
C GLY A 228 -0.48 -22.36 -15.23
N ASN A 229 -1.45 -21.76 -14.54
CA ASN A 229 -2.81 -21.58 -15.06
C ASN A 229 -2.89 -20.29 -15.91
N GLU A 230 -3.77 -20.29 -16.89
CA GLU A 230 -4.04 -19.09 -17.69
C GLU A 230 -4.71 -18.01 -16.82
N PRO A 231 -4.16 -16.78 -16.76
CA PRO A 231 -4.79 -15.69 -16.03
C PRO A 231 -6.10 -15.24 -16.67
N GLU A 232 -7.08 -14.86 -15.84
CA GLU A 232 -8.38 -14.34 -16.31
C GLU A 232 -8.28 -12.97 -17.00
N ILE A 233 -7.19 -12.25 -16.81
CA ILE A 233 -6.94 -10.94 -17.42
C ILE A 233 -5.60 -10.94 -18.16
N SER A 234 -5.48 -10.07 -19.17
CA SER A 234 -4.22 -9.88 -19.88
C SER A 234 -3.09 -9.41 -18.94
N LEU A 235 -1.91 -9.95 -19.16
CA LEU A 235 -0.68 -9.52 -18.47
C LEU A 235 0.02 -8.36 -19.18
N GLU A 236 -0.48 -7.93 -20.32
CA GLU A 236 0.12 -6.83 -21.10
C GLU A 236 0.17 -5.55 -20.26
N GLY A 237 1.36 -4.99 -20.15
CA GLY A 237 1.61 -3.76 -19.39
C GLY A 237 1.56 -3.92 -17.86
N ILE A 238 1.42 -5.16 -17.33
CA ILE A 238 1.43 -5.41 -15.88
C ILE A 238 2.79 -5.93 -15.40
N ASP A 239 3.51 -6.65 -16.23
CA ASP A 239 4.80 -7.22 -15.86
C ASP A 239 5.96 -6.19 -15.90
N MET A 240 7.15 -6.61 -15.45
CA MET A 240 8.33 -5.76 -15.39
C MET A 240 8.94 -5.42 -16.77
N SER A 241 8.56 -6.13 -17.83
CA SER A 241 9.17 -5.97 -19.16
C SER A 241 8.92 -4.58 -19.76
N ARG A 242 7.82 -3.92 -19.35
CA ARG A 242 7.47 -2.55 -19.78
C ARG A 242 8.53 -1.49 -19.42
N TYR A 243 9.40 -1.80 -18.47
CA TYR A 243 10.50 -0.90 -18.06
C TYR A 243 11.84 -1.19 -18.74
N LYS A 244 11.96 -2.30 -19.49
CA LYS A 244 13.22 -2.67 -20.16
C LYS A 244 13.67 -1.67 -21.25
N TYR A 245 12.75 -0.88 -21.79
CA TYR A 245 13.04 0.06 -22.88
C TYR A 245 13.41 1.47 -22.41
N SER A 246 13.22 1.81 -21.13
CA SER A 246 13.54 3.14 -20.61
C SER A 246 15.04 3.42 -20.43
N ASN A 247 15.88 2.40 -20.47
CA ASN A 247 17.33 2.54 -20.28
C ASN A 247 18.12 2.95 -21.55
N LYS A 248 17.46 3.28 -22.67
CA LYS A 248 18.13 3.66 -23.94
C LYS A 248 17.88 5.09 -24.40
N THR A 249 17.15 5.90 -23.69
CA THR A 249 17.11 7.34 -23.97
C THR A 249 18.05 8.07 -23.01
N ASN A 250 19.28 8.29 -23.46
CA ASN A 250 20.13 9.36 -22.97
C ASN A 250 19.35 10.66 -23.07
N LEU A 251 18.76 11.11 -21.98
CA LEU A 251 18.29 12.48 -21.86
C LEU A 251 19.56 13.37 -21.77
N ASN A 252 20.10 13.72 -22.94
CA ASN A 252 20.96 14.88 -23.05
C ASN A 252 20.10 16.11 -22.76
N TYR A 253 20.12 16.56 -21.53
CA TYR A 253 19.73 17.92 -21.20
C TYR A 253 20.87 18.83 -21.64
N GLY A 254 20.71 19.49 -22.80
CA GLY A 254 21.49 20.65 -23.19
C GLY A 254 21.12 21.87 -22.36
#